data_772b5d0ceb916b701e6718aee3cda32f
#
_entry.id   772b5d0ceb916b701e6718aee3cda32f
#
_cell.length_a   1.000
_cell.length_b   1.000
_cell.length_c   1.000
_cell.angle_alpha   90.00
_cell.angle_beta   90.00
_cell.angle_gamma   90.00
#
_symmetry.space_group_name_H-M   'P 1'
#
loop_
_entity.id
_entity.type
_entity.pdbx_description
1 polymer ?
#
loop_
_entity_poly.entity_id
_entity_poly.type
_entity_poly.pdbx_seq_one_letter_code
_entity_poly.pdbx_strand_id
1 'polypeptide(L)'
;MTSVLLAVNGTLMRGLELNGNLLAAGATFVREARTAPLYRLWSINDVHPAMLRVAVGGASIALEVWSVPPAGLAAILRSEPPGLCIGKVRLLDGEETLGVLGEPALCEGMPEITAYGGWRAYLAARREGEAPG
;
A
#
# COMPACT_ATOMS: atom_id res chain seq x y z
N MET A 1 23.83 -9.74 0.61
CA MET A 1 23.31 -8.38 0.85
C MET A 1 22.09 -8.44 1.75
N THR A 2 21.98 -7.47 2.65
CA THR A 2 20.88 -7.43 3.61
C THR A 2 19.57 -7.02 2.92
N SER A 3 18.52 -7.80 3.13
CA SER A 3 17.18 -7.43 2.66
C SER A 3 16.66 -6.21 3.40
N VAL A 4 15.76 -5.47 2.77
CA VAL A 4 15.08 -4.33 3.36
C VAL A 4 13.61 -4.64 3.58
N LEU A 5 13.01 -4.01 4.59
CA LEU A 5 11.57 -4.14 4.82
C LEU A 5 10.84 -3.12 3.94
N LEU A 6 9.77 -3.59 3.28
CA LEU A 6 8.91 -2.75 2.45
C LEU A 6 7.46 -2.94 2.88
N ALA A 7 6.80 -1.85 3.21
CA ALA A 7 5.37 -1.86 3.54
C ALA A 7 4.57 -1.61 2.26
N VAL A 8 3.63 -2.50 1.97
CA VAL A 8 2.77 -2.42 0.78
C VAL A 8 1.30 -2.38 1.21
N ASN A 9 0.53 -1.50 0.59
CA ASN A 9 -0.85 -1.24 1.02
C ASN A 9 -1.90 -1.54 -0.06
N GLY A 10 -1.50 -2.08 -1.19
CA GLY A 10 -2.40 -2.29 -2.33
C GLY A 10 -2.18 -3.61 -3.05
N THR A 11 -2.10 -3.55 -4.37
CA THR A 11 -2.12 -4.73 -5.24
C THR A 11 -0.91 -5.64 -5.12
N LEU A 12 0.17 -5.18 -4.47
CA LEU A 12 1.32 -6.03 -4.16
C LEU A 12 1.04 -7.01 -3.01
N MET A 13 0.00 -6.77 -2.21
CA MET A 13 -0.33 -7.64 -1.07
C MET A 13 -0.71 -9.05 -1.53
N ARG A 14 -0.59 -10.01 -0.61
CA ARG A 14 -0.84 -11.42 -0.88
C ARG A 14 -2.19 -11.64 -1.57
N GLY A 15 -2.19 -12.44 -2.64
CA GLY A 15 -3.40 -12.83 -3.35
C GLY A 15 -3.99 -11.76 -4.27
N LEU A 16 -3.36 -10.59 -4.39
CA LEU A 16 -3.83 -9.53 -5.27
C LEU A 16 -3.01 -9.49 -6.56
N GLU A 17 -3.45 -8.64 -7.50
CA GLU A 17 -3.03 -8.70 -8.91
C GLU A 17 -1.52 -8.64 -9.13
N LEU A 18 -0.83 -7.80 -8.35
CA LEU A 18 0.61 -7.58 -8.53
C LEU A 18 1.47 -8.29 -7.49
N ASN A 19 0.88 -9.14 -6.65
CA ASN A 19 1.66 -9.87 -5.65
C ASN A 19 2.78 -10.70 -6.30
N GLY A 20 2.54 -11.24 -7.49
CA GLY A 20 3.55 -11.97 -8.23
C GLY A 20 4.84 -11.18 -8.48
N ASN A 21 4.75 -9.85 -8.56
CA ASN A 21 5.93 -9.01 -8.72
C ASN A 21 6.85 -9.05 -7.49
N LEU A 22 6.25 -9.11 -6.29
CA LEU A 22 7.03 -9.29 -5.06
C LEU A 22 7.72 -10.66 -5.05
N LEU A 23 6.99 -11.70 -5.38
CA LEU A 23 7.52 -13.06 -5.39
C LEU A 23 8.65 -13.19 -6.41
N ALA A 24 8.46 -12.64 -7.62
CA ALA A 24 9.48 -12.66 -8.66
C ALA A 24 10.74 -11.89 -8.27
N ALA A 25 10.59 -10.86 -7.44
CA ALA A 25 11.71 -10.06 -6.95
C ALA A 25 12.47 -10.73 -5.80
N GLY A 26 12.04 -11.92 -5.36
CA GLY A 26 12.66 -12.64 -4.27
C GLY A 26 12.21 -12.19 -2.89
N ALA A 27 11.09 -11.45 -2.81
CA ALA A 27 10.57 -10.97 -1.54
C ALA A 27 9.86 -12.08 -0.76
N THR A 28 9.90 -11.97 0.57
CA THR A 28 9.18 -12.89 1.46
C THR A 28 8.26 -12.11 2.39
N PHE A 29 7.09 -12.65 2.65
CA PHE A 29 6.12 -12.06 3.56
C PHE A 29 6.65 -12.10 5.00
N VAL A 30 6.51 -10.99 5.73
CA VAL A 30 6.93 -10.90 7.13
C VAL A 30 5.72 -10.88 8.05
N ARG A 31 4.82 -9.90 7.88
CA ARG A 31 3.63 -9.78 8.75
C ARG A 31 2.62 -8.80 8.19
N GLU A 32 1.40 -8.89 8.68
CA GLU A 32 0.43 -7.83 8.55
C GLU A 32 0.76 -6.74 9.58
N ALA A 33 0.47 -5.49 9.23
CA ALA A 33 0.70 -4.36 10.11
C ALA A 33 -0.27 -3.22 9.77
N ARG A 34 -0.18 -2.14 10.54
CA ARG A 34 -0.92 -0.92 10.29
C ARG A 34 0.02 0.26 10.44
N THR A 35 -0.30 1.35 9.74
CA THR A 35 0.47 2.59 9.90
C THR A 35 0.09 3.29 11.21
N ALA A 36 0.96 4.20 11.67
CA ALA A 36 0.57 5.23 12.61
C ALA A 36 -0.58 6.06 12.01
N PRO A 37 -1.39 6.77 12.83
CA PRO A 37 -2.56 7.50 12.32
C PRO A 37 -2.18 8.81 11.64
N LEU A 38 -1.33 8.72 10.63
CA LEU A 38 -0.72 9.85 9.91
C LEU A 38 -1.06 9.83 8.41
N TYR A 39 -1.91 8.90 7.94
CA TYR A 39 -2.05 8.64 6.52
C TYR A 39 -3.51 8.70 6.08
N ARG A 40 -3.70 9.00 4.79
CA ARG A 40 -4.97 8.89 4.11
C ARG A 40 -4.78 8.03 2.86
N LEU A 41 -5.87 7.43 2.38
CA LEU A 41 -5.86 6.49 1.28
C LEU A 41 -6.90 6.88 0.23
N TRP A 42 -6.51 6.83 -1.05
CA TRP A 42 -7.40 7.09 -2.18
C TRP A 42 -7.47 5.88 -3.08
N SER A 43 -8.61 5.70 -3.75
CA SER A 43 -8.75 4.69 -4.80
C SER A 43 -8.44 5.33 -6.14
N ILE A 44 -7.47 4.78 -6.85
CA ILE A 44 -7.08 5.27 -8.16
C ILE A 44 -7.80 4.42 -9.22
N ASN A 45 -8.93 4.94 -9.69
CA ASN A 45 -9.79 4.29 -10.68
C ASN A 45 -10.20 2.85 -10.28
N ASP A 46 -10.23 2.55 -8.98
CA ASP A 46 -10.50 1.22 -8.45
C ASP A 46 -9.56 0.13 -8.94
N VAL A 47 -8.40 0.53 -9.47
CA VAL A 47 -7.33 -0.38 -9.90
C VAL A 47 -6.33 -0.62 -8.79
N HIS A 48 -5.91 0.44 -8.10
CA HIS A 48 -4.98 0.35 -6.97
C HIS A 48 -5.19 1.55 -6.03
N PRO A 49 -4.73 1.46 -4.76
CA PRO A 49 -4.78 2.61 -3.87
C PRO A 49 -3.55 3.50 -4.02
N ALA A 50 -3.65 4.70 -3.46
CA ALA A 50 -2.51 5.56 -3.22
C ALA A 50 -2.61 6.10 -1.80
N MET A 51 -1.54 5.94 -1.02
CA MET A 51 -1.46 6.37 0.37
C MET A 51 -0.58 7.61 0.47
N LEU A 52 -1.07 8.62 1.19
CA LEU A 52 -0.31 9.86 1.43
C LEU A 52 -0.17 10.09 2.93
N ARG A 53 1.00 10.57 3.34
CA ARG A 53 1.16 11.10 4.68
C ARG A 53 0.55 12.51 4.72
N VAL A 54 -0.22 12.82 5.77
CA VAL A 54 -0.93 14.08 5.90
C VAL A 54 -0.63 14.72 7.25
N ALA A 55 -0.73 16.06 7.30
CA ALA A 55 -0.50 16.80 8.54
C ALA A 55 -1.72 16.76 9.46
N VAL A 56 -2.93 16.62 8.90
CA VAL A 56 -4.17 16.68 9.64
C VAL A 56 -5.13 15.60 9.13
N GLY A 57 -5.86 14.98 10.05
CA GLY A 57 -6.94 14.05 9.68
C GLY A 57 -6.45 12.70 9.19
N GLY A 58 -5.25 12.31 9.55
CA GLY A 58 -4.72 10.99 9.17
C GLY A 58 -5.35 9.86 9.99
N ALA A 59 -5.27 8.66 9.43
CA ALA A 59 -5.74 7.43 10.05
C ALA A 59 -4.68 6.34 9.94
N SER A 60 -4.91 5.26 10.66
CA SER A 60 -4.07 4.04 10.60
C SER A 60 -4.56 3.18 9.44
N ILE A 61 -3.69 2.86 8.50
CA ILE A 61 -4.01 2.12 7.29
C ILE A 61 -3.41 0.72 7.35
N ALA A 62 -4.22 -0.28 7.04
CA ALA A 62 -3.79 -1.68 7.00
C ALA A 62 -2.83 -1.92 5.83
N LEU A 63 -1.78 -2.69 6.07
CA LEU A 63 -0.78 -3.00 5.07
C LEU A 63 -0.07 -4.31 5.40
N GLU A 64 0.84 -4.72 4.52
CA GLU A 64 1.70 -5.87 4.75
C GLU A 64 3.16 -5.44 4.70
N VAL A 65 3.97 -6.07 5.54
CA VAL A 65 5.42 -5.83 5.55
C VAL A 65 6.09 -7.04 4.91
N TRP A 66 6.95 -6.78 3.94
CA TRP A 66 7.70 -7.78 3.18
C TRP A 66 9.20 -7.54 3.31
N SER A 67 9.97 -8.60 3.33
CA SER A 67 11.44 -8.54 3.27
C SER A 67 11.86 -8.65 1.81
N VAL A 68 12.56 -7.64 1.30
CA VAL A 68 12.87 -7.53 -0.13
C VAL A 68 14.37 -7.41 -0.33
N PRO A 69 14.97 -8.24 -1.21
CA PRO A 69 16.36 -8.03 -1.60
C PRO A 69 16.53 -6.66 -2.27
N PRO A 70 17.63 -5.94 -2.01
CA PRO A 70 17.80 -4.59 -2.60
C PRO A 70 17.65 -4.54 -4.13
N ALA A 71 18.17 -5.54 -4.84
CA ALA A 71 18.00 -5.60 -6.29
C ALA A 71 16.53 -5.80 -6.69
N GLY A 72 15.77 -6.55 -5.88
CA GLY A 72 14.34 -6.75 -6.10
C GLY A 72 13.52 -5.48 -5.89
N LEU A 73 13.96 -4.62 -4.98
CA LEU A 73 13.27 -3.33 -4.73
C LEU A 73 13.24 -2.47 -6.00
N ALA A 74 14.33 -2.42 -6.73
CA ALA A 74 14.38 -1.68 -7.99
C ALA A 74 13.40 -2.25 -9.02
N ALA A 75 13.32 -3.57 -9.12
CA ALA A 75 12.40 -4.24 -10.03
C ALA A 75 10.94 -3.94 -9.67
N ILE A 76 10.62 -3.98 -8.38
CA ILE A 76 9.27 -3.68 -7.87
C ILE A 76 8.90 -2.23 -8.24
N LEU A 77 9.78 -1.29 -7.93
CA LEU A 77 9.52 0.13 -8.18
C LEU A 77 9.30 0.41 -9.67
N ARG A 78 10.06 -0.25 -10.54
CA ARG A 78 9.91 -0.10 -11.99
C ARG A 78 8.60 -0.69 -12.50
N SER A 79 8.04 -1.70 -11.83
CA SER A 79 6.80 -2.35 -12.24
C SER A 79 5.55 -1.66 -11.70
N GLU A 80 5.70 -0.73 -10.73
CA GLU A 80 4.57 -0.03 -10.15
C GLU A 80 3.94 0.94 -11.14
N PRO A 81 2.61 1.18 -11.04
CA PRO A 81 1.96 2.20 -11.85
C PRO A 81 2.57 3.59 -11.64
N PRO A 82 2.52 4.46 -12.67
CA PRO A 82 3.00 5.84 -12.52
C PRO A 82 2.31 6.57 -11.35
N GLY A 83 3.03 7.44 -10.69
CA GLY A 83 2.51 8.21 -9.56
C GLY A 83 2.71 7.54 -8.22
N LEU A 84 3.19 6.30 -8.17
CA LEU A 84 3.59 5.65 -6.93
C LEU A 84 5.09 5.83 -6.72
N CYS A 85 5.50 5.90 -5.46
CA CYS A 85 6.88 6.14 -5.07
C CYS A 85 7.17 5.39 -3.78
N ILE A 86 8.43 5.37 -3.38
CA ILE A 86 8.85 4.76 -2.11
C ILE A 86 9.37 5.85 -1.19
N GLY A 87 8.86 5.85 0.03
CA GLY A 87 9.32 6.73 1.08
C GLY A 87 9.38 6.01 2.41
N LYS A 88 9.57 6.75 3.48
CA LYS A 88 9.60 6.19 4.83
C LYS A 88 8.20 6.23 5.41
N VAL A 89 7.75 5.08 5.87
CA VAL A 89 6.41 4.90 6.45
C VAL A 89 6.55 4.55 7.92
N ARG A 90 5.81 5.26 8.77
CA ARG A 90 5.78 4.97 10.20
C ARG A 90 4.66 3.99 10.50
N LEU A 91 5.00 2.90 11.16
CA LEU A 91 4.05 1.90 11.60
C LEU A 91 3.45 2.26 12.97
N LEU A 92 2.35 1.61 13.32
CA LEU A 92 1.62 1.88 14.56
C LEU A 92 2.47 1.61 15.81
N ASP A 93 3.38 0.62 15.74
CA ASP A 93 4.30 0.29 16.84
C ASP A 93 5.48 1.27 16.96
N GLY A 94 5.56 2.28 16.09
CA GLY A 94 6.64 3.27 16.06
C GLY A 94 7.80 2.91 15.15
N GLU A 95 7.85 1.70 14.60
CA GLU A 95 8.87 1.31 13.63
C GLU A 95 8.71 2.11 12.34
N GLU A 96 9.83 2.48 11.71
CA GLU A 96 9.83 3.15 10.42
C GLU A 96 10.42 2.20 9.38
N THR A 97 9.69 2.00 8.28
CA THR A 97 10.12 1.15 7.17
C THR A 97 10.04 1.93 5.86
N LEU A 98 10.67 1.40 4.82
CA LEU A 98 10.33 1.84 3.48
C LEU A 98 8.88 1.41 3.18
N GLY A 99 8.19 2.18 2.37
CA GLY A 99 6.83 1.83 2.00
C GLY A 99 6.38 2.53 0.73
N VAL A 100 5.32 1.99 0.13
CA VAL A 100 4.76 2.54 -1.10
C VAL A 100 3.84 3.71 -0.74
N LEU A 101 4.09 4.85 -1.34
CA LEU A 101 3.31 6.08 -1.19
C LEU A 101 2.87 6.56 -2.57
N GLY A 102 1.88 7.46 -2.60
CA GLY A 102 1.43 8.09 -3.82
C GLY A 102 1.90 9.53 -3.92
N GLU A 103 1.97 10.05 -5.14
CA GLU A 103 2.14 11.47 -5.37
C GLU A 103 0.80 12.18 -5.20
N PRO A 104 0.76 13.38 -4.59
CA PRO A 104 -0.51 14.11 -4.42
C PRO A 104 -1.30 14.29 -5.71
N ALA A 105 -0.60 14.55 -6.82
CA ALA A 105 -1.24 14.74 -8.12
C ALA A 105 -2.04 13.52 -8.57
N LEU A 106 -1.60 12.31 -8.19
CA LEU A 106 -2.30 11.07 -8.53
C LEU A 106 -3.67 10.99 -7.87
N CYS A 107 -3.80 11.57 -6.68
CA CYS A 107 -5.03 11.51 -5.88
C CYS A 107 -6.05 12.58 -6.24
N GLU A 108 -5.67 13.59 -7.02
CA GLU A 108 -6.59 14.67 -7.40
C GLU A 108 -7.80 14.12 -8.15
N GLY A 109 -8.99 14.47 -7.65
CA GLY A 109 -10.26 14.03 -8.26
C GLY A 109 -10.59 12.56 -7.99
N MET A 110 -9.77 11.83 -7.24
CA MET A 110 -10.04 10.42 -6.92
C MET A 110 -10.79 10.31 -5.59
N PRO A 111 -11.62 9.26 -5.43
CA PRO A 111 -12.34 9.06 -4.18
C PRO A 111 -11.40 8.69 -3.05
N GLU A 112 -11.57 9.39 -1.91
CA GLU A 112 -10.83 9.04 -0.70
C GLU A 112 -11.51 7.87 0.01
N ILE A 113 -10.73 6.87 0.38
CA ILE A 113 -11.23 5.64 0.99
C ILE A 113 -10.63 5.38 2.36
N THR A 114 -10.08 6.39 3.01
CA THR A 114 -9.46 6.31 4.33
C THR A 114 -10.38 5.67 5.37
N ALA A 115 -11.68 5.96 5.32
CA ALA A 115 -12.65 5.46 6.29
C ALA A 115 -12.76 3.93 6.30
N TYR A 116 -12.40 3.25 5.21
CA TYR A 116 -12.40 1.79 5.16
C TYR A 116 -11.20 1.19 5.88
N GLY A 117 -10.17 1.96 6.16
CA GLY A 117 -9.00 1.50 6.89
C GLY A 117 -7.98 0.71 6.07
N GLY A 118 -8.24 0.47 4.80
CA GLY A 118 -7.31 -0.25 3.92
C GLY A 118 -7.95 -0.70 2.62
N TRP A 119 -7.10 -1.14 1.69
CA TRP A 119 -7.53 -1.54 0.34
C TRP A 119 -8.42 -2.78 0.36
N ARG A 120 -8.05 -3.82 1.15
CA ARG A 120 -8.86 -5.06 1.22
C ARG A 120 -10.27 -4.79 1.74
N ALA A 121 -10.39 -3.98 2.79
CA ALA A 121 -11.70 -3.63 3.35
C ALA A 121 -12.53 -2.83 2.35
N TYR A 122 -11.91 -1.93 1.61
CA TYR A 122 -12.59 -1.19 0.56
C TYR A 122 -13.10 -2.13 -0.54
N LEU A 123 -12.25 -3.05 -1.02
CA LEU A 123 -12.66 -4.02 -2.04
C LEU A 123 -13.80 -4.92 -1.55
N ALA A 124 -13.75 -5.34 -0.29
CA ALA A 124 -14.82 -6.15 0.30
C ALA A 124 -16.13 -5.38 0.37
N ALA A 125 -16.10 -4.10 0.75
CA ALA A 125 -17.28 -3.24 0.80
C ALA A 125 -17.87 -3.03 -0.59
N ARG A 126 -17.05 -2.88 -1.61
CA ARG A 126 -17.51 -2.76 -2.99
C ARG A 126 -18.22 -4.03 -3.45
N ARG A 127 -17.64 -5.21 -3.14
CA ARG A 127 -18.27 -6.49 -3.51
C ARG A 127 -19.63 -6.66 -2.85
N GLU A 128 -19.76 -6.27 -1.57
CA GLU A 128 -21.05 -6.31 -0.88
C GLU A 128 -22.08 -5.39 -1.52
N GLY A 129 -21.64 -4.16 -1.91
CA GLY A 129 -22.52 -3.21 -2.60
C GLY A 129 -22.92 -3.64 -4.00
N GLU A 130 -22.15 -4.51 -4.66
CA GLU A 130 -22.41 -5.05 -5.99
C GLU A 130 -23.19 -6.37 -5.94
N ALA A 131 -23.34 -6.97 -4.77
CA ALA A 131 -24.06 -8.24 -4.62
C ALA A 131 -25.53 -8.05 -5.03
N PRO A 132 -26.12 -9.02 -5.75
CA PRO A 132 -27.55 -8.97 -6.05
C PRO A 132 -28.34 -8.97 -4.75
N GLY A 133 -29.07 -7.91 -4.56
CA GLY A 133 -29.76 -7.57 -3.31
C GLY A 133 -30.90 -8.42 -2.99
#